data_d25965c8612de5445688b9cef90fd872
#
_entry.id   d25965c8612de5445688b9cef90fd872
#
_cell.length_a   1.000
_cell.length_b   1.000
_cell.length_c   1.000
_cell.angle_alpha   90.00
_cell.angle_beta   90.00
_cell.angle_gamma   90.00
#
_symmetry.space_group_name_H-M   'P 1'
#
loop_
_entity.id
_entity.type
_entity.pdbx_description
1 polymer ?
#
loop_
_entity_poly.entity_id
_entity_poly.type
_entity_poly.pdbx_seq_one_letter_code
_entity_poly.pdbx_strand_id
1 'polypeptide(L)'
;MQTNGTGKKIGDGPGTQAHPRFYDAGPETKSRIGQEWGELFARHMHIDDGFAIIAMIDDQPVGLISVYWRALPAPLPNTFEGYIDIIEVREGHRRRGIARTLVEMAARRASEKGAYQLRAWSSDDKIEAIPMWKALDFGLCPATVYPKGQEVHGYFVVKTL
;
A
#
# COMPACT_ATOMS: atom_id res chain seq x y z
N MET A 1 18.74 51.45 -38.84
CA MET A 1 19.08 50.03 -39.04
C MET A 1 18.76 49.25 -37.79
N GLN A 2 17.75 48.41 -37.86
CA GLN A 2 17.26 47.56 -36.77
C GLN A 2 18.05 46.24 -36.81
N THR A 3 18.53 45.75 -35.69
CA THR A 3 18.98 44.39 -35.55
C THR A 3 18.15 43.71 -34.47
N ASN A 4 17.27 42.81 -34.91
CA ASN A 4 16.49 41.89 -34.10
C ASN A 4 17.40 40.85 -33.44
N GLY A 5 17.41 40.84 -32.11
CA GLY A 5 17.98 39.77 -31.32
C GLY A 5 16.87 38.82 -30.85
N THR A 6 16.70 37.67 -31.53
CA THR A 6 15.81 36.58 -31.14
C THR A 6 16.41 35.86 -29.93
N GLY A 7 15.87 36.11 -28.75
CA GLY A 7 16.16 35.38 -27.55
C GLY A 7 15.59 33.95 -27.65
N LYS A 8 16.50 32.96 -27.77
CA LYS A 8 16.19 31.52 -27.72
C LYS A 8 15.81 31.20 -26.30
N LYS A 9 14.52 30.89 -26.04
CA LYS A 9 14.10 30.24 -24.78
C LYS A 9 14.85 28.93 -24.63
N ILE A 10 15.68 28.84 -23.62
CA ILE A 10 16.30 27.58 -23.17
C ILE A 10 15.18 26.77 -22.53
N GLY A 11 14.90 25.59 -23.10
CA GLY A 11 13.88 24.68 -22.61
C GLY A 11 14.17 24.24 -21.18
N ASP A 12 13.12 24.17 -20.39
CA ASP A 12 13.13 23.57 -19.06
C ASP A 12 13.73 22.17 -19.15
N GLY A 13 14.79 21.92 -18.42
CA GLY A 13 15.39 20.59 -18.25
C GLY A 13 14.38 19.64 -17.63
N PRO A 14 14.60 18.31 -17.71
CA PRO A 14 13.67 17.31 -17.20
C PRO A 14 13.42 17.59 -15.71
N GLY A 15 12.17 17.95 -15.39
CA GLY A 15 11.74 18.26 -14.04
C GLY A 15 12.14 17.09 -13.12
N THR A 16 12.87 17.40 -12.05
CA THR A 16 13.23 16.44 -11.02
C THR A 16 11.93 15.84 -10.47
N GLN A 17 11.65 14.58 -10.83
CA GLN A 17 10.46 13.89 -10.34
C GLN A 17 10.52 13.86 -8.82
N ALA A 18 9.54 14.49 -8.16
CA ALA A 18 9.46 14.49 -6.71
C ALA A 18 9.41 13.05 -6.17
N HIS A 19 10.28 12.76 -5.19
CA HIS A 19 10.36 11.44 -4.58
C HIS A 19 9.29 11.29 -3.49
N PRO A 20 8.67 10.11 -3.37
CA PRO A 20 7.72 9.86 -2.31
C PRO A 20 8.41 9.87 -0.94
N ARG A 21 7.75 10.47 0.04
CA ARG A 21 8.11 10.39 1.47
C ARG A 21 7.05 9.53 2.17
N PHE A 22 7.47 8.77 3.16
CA PHE A 22 6.60 7.82 3.86
C PHE A 22 6.45 8.22 5.32
N TYR A 23 5.22 8.20 5.82
CA TYR A 23 4.87 8.64 7.17
C TYR A 23 3.88 7.67 7.81
N ASP A 24 3.93 7.58 9.13
CA ASP A 24 2.87 6.95 9.90
C ASP A 24 1.59 7.77 9.78
N ALA A 25 0.49 7.10 9.49
CA ALA A 25 -0.81 7.74 9.42
C ALA A 25 -1.44 7.84 10.83
N GLY A 26 -1.83 9.04 11.21
CA GLY A 26 -2.60 9.31 12.42
C GLY A 26 -4.05 9.69 12.09
N PRO A 27 -4.83 10.14 13.12
CA PRO A 27 -6.23 10.53 12.95
C PRO A 27 -6.46 11.61 11.89
N GLU A 28 -5.57 12.60 11.82
CA GLU A 28 -5.66 13.68 10.82
C GLU A 28 -5.48 13.14 9.39
N THR A 29 -4.49 12.25 9.19
CA THR A 29 -4.26 11.60 7.90
C THR A 29 -5.44 10.73 7.52
N LYS A 30 -6.02 9.98 8.46
CA LYS A 30 -7.21 9.16 8.26
C LYS A 30 -8.41 10.00 7.81
N SER A 31 -8.64 11.13 8.48
CA SER A 31 -9.69 12.08 8.12
C SER A 31 -9.48 12.64 6.70
N ARG A 32 -8.27 13.05 6.38
CA ARG A 32 -7.88 13.54 5.07
C ARG A 32 -8.11 12.50 3.96
N ILE A 33 -7.70 11.26 4.19
CA ILE A 33 -7.94 10.15 3.25
C ILE A 33 -9.44 9.93 3.04
N GLY A 34 -10.25 10.01 4.09
CA GLY A 34 -11.71 9.92 3.97
C GLY A 34 -12.29 10.99 3.04
N GLN A 35 -11.80 12.22 3.15
CA GLN A 35 -12.23 13.35 2.32
C GLN A 35 -11.73 13.25 0.87
N GLU A 36 -10.46 12.90 0.64
CA GLU A 36 -9.83 12.95 -0.68
C GLU A 36 -9.98 11.64 -1.47
N TRP A 37 -9.99 10.49 -0.80
CA TRP A 37 -10.06 9.17 -1.45
C TRP A 37 -11.41 8.46 -1.24
N GLY A 38 -12.15 8.89 -0.25
CA GLY A 38 -13.46 8.36 0.15
C GLY A 38 -13.45 7.59 1.46
N GLU A 39 -14.58 7.58 2.13
CA GLU A 39 -14.78 6.96 3.45
C GLU A 39 -14.44 5.47 3.50
N LEU A 40 -14.55 4.75 2.39
CA LEU A 40 -14.16 3.35 2.32
C LEU A 40 -12.69 3.16 2.68
N PHE A 41 -11.80 4.01 2.13
CA PHE A 41 -10.36 3.96 2.44
C PHE A 41 -10.08 4.28 3.90
N ALA A 42 -10.68 5.34 4.43
CA ALA A 42 -10.51 5.71 5.84
C ALA A 42 -10.99 4.60 6.80
N ARG A 43 -12.08 3.91 6.44
CA ARG A 43 -12.62 2.81 7.24
C ARG A 43 -11.68 1.62 7.36
N HIS A 44 -10.87 1.37 6.34
CA HIS A 44 -9.84 0.33 6.32
C HIS A 44 -8.47 0.79 6.86
N MET A 45 -8.38 2.02 7.42
CA MET A 45 -7.16 2.48 8.08
C MET A 45 -7.18 2.12 9.57
N HIS A 46 -6.36 1.15 9.93
CA HIS A 46 -6.21 0.60 11.28
C HIS A 46 -5.14 1.35 12.07
N ILE A 47 -5.50 2.49 12.66
CA ILE A 47 -4.56 3.31 13.45
C ILE A 47 -4.59 2.97 14.95
N ASP A 48 -5.61 2.27 15.43
CA ASP A 48 -5.78 1.89 16.84
C ASP A 48 -5.46 0.41 17.11
N ASP A 49 -5.85 -0.49 16.19
CA ASP A 49 -5.70 -1.94 16.29
C ASP A 49 -4.60 -2.50 15.37
N GLY A 50 -3.81 -1.60 14.79
CA GLY A 50 -2.75 -1.92 13.87
C GLY A 50 -1.87 -0.71 13.57
N PHE A 51 -1.62 -0.48 12.29
CA PHE A 51 -0.95 0.72 11.80
C PHE A 51 -1.28 0.99 10.33
N ALA A 52 -1.11 2.23 9.93
CA ALA A 52 -1.17 2.60 8.52
C ALA A 52 0.04 3.47 8.16
N ILE A 53 0.54 3.31 6.94
CA ILE A 53 1.66 4.10 6.37
C ILE A 53 1.16 4.77 5.12
N ILE A 54 1.42 6.07 5.00
CA ILE A 54 1.05 6.89 3.86
C ILE A 54 2.30 7.31 3.07
N ALA A 55 2.23 7.24 1.75
CA ALA A 55 3.21 7.82 0.85
C ALA A 55 2.73 9.18 0.35
N MET A 56 3.57 10.20 0.45
CA MET A 56 3.28 11.58 0.07
C MET A 56 4.23 12.06 -1.01
N ILE A 57 3.72 12.80 -1.98
CA ILE A 57 4.50 13.57 -2.96
C ILE A 57 3.90 14.98 -3.00
N ASP A 58 4.74 16.00 -2.78
CA ASP A 58 4.33 17.41 -2.79
C ASP A 58 3.06 17.66 -1.94
N ASP A 59 3.09 17.14 -0.70
CA ASP A 59 1.99 17.18 0.26
C ASP A 59 0.68 16.49 -0.20
N GLN A 60 0.72 15.72 -1.28
CA GLN A 60 -0.42 14.93 -1.73
C GLN A 60 -0.26 13.45 -1.36
N PRO A 61 -1.29 12.80 -0.77
CA PRO A 61 -1.26 11.37 -0.51
C PRO A 61 -1.37 10.60 -1.83
N VAL A 62 -0.38 9.75 -2.11
CA VAL A 62 -0.27 9.01 -3.36
C VAL A 62 -0.23 7.50 -3.17
N GLY A 63 -0.03 7.03 -1.94
CA GLY A 63 -0.03 5.61 -1.60
C GLY A 63 -0.41 5.39 -0.14
N LEU A 64 -1.00 4.26 0.15
CA LEU A 64 -1.46 3.85 1.48
C LEU A 64 -1.30 2.35 1.65
N ILE A 65 -0.81 1.93 2.81
CA ILE A 65 -0.95 0.56 3.32
C ILE A 65 -1.51 0.61 4.74
N SER A 66 -2.44 -0.29 5.07
CA SER A 66 -2.94 -0.44 6.42
C SER A 66 -2.95 -1.92 6.82
N VAL A 67 -2.50 -2.17 8.03
CA VAL A 67 -2.30 -3.50 8.62
C VAL A 67 -2.94 -3.53 10.00
N TYR A 68 -3.73 -4.55 10.30
CA TYR A 68 -4.20 -4.81 11.67
C TYR A 68 -3.64 -6.12 12.22
N TRP A 69 -3.57 -6.19 13.56
CA TRP A 69 -3.07 -7.37 14.26
C TRP A 69 -4.16 -8.40 14.44
N ARG A 70 -3.86 -9.65 14.16
CA ARG A 70 -4.79 -10.75 14.28
C ARG A 70 -4.13 -11.96 14.93
N ALA A 71 -4.74 -12.51 15.98
CA ALA A 71 -4.29 -13.76 16.58
C ALA A 71 -4.39 -14.92 15.57
N LEU A 72 -3.38 -15.78 15.54
CA LEU A 72 -3.41 -17.00 14.74
C LEU A 72 -4.14 -18.12 15.50
N PRO A 73 -4.94 -18.95 14.79
CA PRO A 73 -5.61 -20.09 15.41
C PRO A 73 -4.61 -21.20 15.79
N ALA A 74 -5.08 -22.14 16.61
CA ALA A 74 -4.34 -23.38 16.85
C ALA A 74 -3.90 -24.05 15.52
N PRO A 75 -2.73 -24.66 15.44
CA PRO A 75 -1.81 -25.02 16.51
C PRO A 75 -0.76 -23.96 16.86
N LEU A 76 -0.94 -22.72 16.50
CA LEU A 76 0.00 -21.61 16.74
C LEU A 76 -0.47 -20.71 17.89
N PRO A 77 -0.62 -21.22 19.15
CA PRO A 77 -1.09 -20.42 20.25
C PRO A 77 -0.08 -19.31 20.59
N ASN A 78 -0.60 -18.20 21.07
CA ASN A 78 0.19 -17.03 21.47
C ASN A 78 1.01 -16.37 20.35
N THR A 79 0.64 -16.63 19.09
CA THR A 79 1.18 -15.95 17.93
C THR A 79 0.13 -15.06 17.27
N PHE A 80 0.58 -14.07 16.56
CA PHE A 80 -0.27 -13.17 15.79
C PHE A 80 0.36 -12.85 14.43
N GLU A 81 -0.47 -12.36 13.54
CA GLU A 81 -0.06 -11.90 12.23
C GLU A 81 -0.41 -10.43 12.03
N GLY A 82 0.29 -9.77 11.11
CA GLY A 82 -0.19 -8.56 10.49
C GLY A 82 -1.06 -8.90 9.27
N TYR A 83 -2.30 -8.44 9.25
CA TYR A 83 -3.16 -8.58 8.08
C TYR A 83 -3.24 -7.27 7.32
N ILE A 84 -2.77 -7.26 6.09
CA ILE A 84 -2.87 -6.11 5.20
C ILE A 84 -4.33 -6.03 4.74
N ASP A 85 -5.07 -5.07 5.25
CA ASP A 85 -6.48 -4.87 4.93
C ASP A 85 -6.64 -4.04 3.65
N ILE A 86 -5.75 -3.08 3.44
CA ILE A 86 -5.71 -2.28 2.23
C ILE A 86 -4.29 -1.93 1.83
N ILE A 87 -4.03 -1.97 0.53
CA ILE A 87 -2.88 -1.35 -0.12
C ILE A 87 -3.36 -0.68 -1.40
N GLU A 88 -3.08 0.59 -1.56
CA GLU A 88 -3.47 1.36 -2.74
C GLU A 88 -2.36 2.32 -3.14
N VAL A 89 -2.17 2.48 -4.44
CA VAL A 89 -1.34 3.54 -5.03
C VAL A 89 -2.15 4.22 -6.12
N ARG A 90 -2.28 5.53 -6.04
CA ARG A 90 -3.02 6.34 -7.02
C ARG A 90 -2.47 6.11 -8.42
N GLU A 91 -3.37 6.00 -9.40
CA GLU A 91 -3.05 5.57 -10.76
C GLU A 91 -1.87 6.32 -11.38
N GLY A 92 -1.86 7.64 -11.30
CA GLY A 92 -0.76 8.48 -11.81
C GLY A 92 0.59 8.29 -11.13
N HIS A 93 0.66 7.51 -10.04
CA HIS A 93 1.88 7.27 -9.26
C HIS A 93 2.27 5.79 -9.20
N ARG A 94 1.56 4.92 -9.92
CA ARG A 94 1.88 3.48 -10.03
C ARG A 94 3.19 3.25 -10.80
N ARG A 95 3.76 2.04 -10.66
CA ARG A 95 5.01 1.62 -11.33
C ARG A 95 6.25 2.41 -10.93
N ARG A 96 6.20 3.11 -9.79
CA ARG A 96 7.30 3.92 -9.22
C ARG A 96 7.89 3.30 -7.96
N GLY A 97 7.59 2.02 -7.66
CA GLY A 97 8.10 1.32 -6.47
C GLY A 97 7.36 1.65 -5.17
N ILE A 98 6.35 2.53 -5.15
CA ILE A 98 5.66 2.96 -3.94
C ILE A 98 5.03 1.77 -3.19
N ALA A 99 4.28 0.90 -3.89
CA ALA A 99 3.68 -0.28 -3.27
C ALA A 99 4.72 -1.22 -2.67
N ARG A 100 5.84 -1.45 -3.37
CA ARG A 100 6.98 -2.24 -2.86
C ARG A 100 7.48 -1.67 -1.53
N THR A 101 7.80 -0.37 -1.50
CA THR A 101 8.33 0.29 -0.31
C THR A 101 7.32 0.21 0.85
N LEU A 102 6.04 0.44 0.60
CA LEU A 102 4.98 0.32 1.61
C LEU A 102 4.94 -1.09 2.21
N VAL A 103 4.98 -2.14 1.39
CA VAL A 103 4.98 -3.53 1.86
C VAL A 103 6.26 -3.87 2.62
N GLU A 104 7.42 -3.44 2.15
CA GLU A 104 8.70 -3.66 2.85
C GLU A 104 8.73 -2.97 4.21
N MET A 105 8.21 -1.75 4.32
CA MET A 105 8.07 -1.05 5.59
C MET A 105 7.09 -1.75 6.52
N ALA A 106 5.96 -2.22 5.99
CA ALA A 106 4.98 -2.97 6.76
C ALA A 106 5.54 -4.30 7.27
N ALA A 107 6.30 -5.03 6.45
CA ALA A 107 6.96 -6.28 6.84
C ALA A 107 7.98 -6.04 7.96
N ARG A 108 8.80 -5.01 7.85
CA ARG A 108 9.76 -4.63 8.91
C ARG A 108 9.05 -4.32 10.21
N ARG A 109 8.03 -3.47 10.19
CA ARG A 109 7.26 -3.11 11.38
C ARG A 109 6.58 -4.31 12.03
N ALA A 110 6.01 -5.20 11.22
CA ALA A 110 5.38 -6.42 11.72
C ALA A 110 6.42 -7.36 12.37
N SER A 111 7.60 -7.53 11.75
CA SER A 111 8.71 -8.29 12.32
C SER A 111 9.20 -7.70 13.64
N GLU A 112 9.41 -6.38 13.73
CA GLU A 112 9.81 -5.67 14.94
C GLU A 112 8.77 -5.82 16.07
N LYS A 113 7.48 -5.90 15.74
CA LYS A 113 6.39 -6.18 16.67
C LYS A 113 6.35 -7.63 17.14
N GLY A 114 7.05 -8.55 16.46
CA GLY A 114 7.06 -9.98 16.74
C GLY A 114 5.94 -10.76 16.07
N ALA A 115 5.34 -10.22 15.01
CA ALA A 115 4.36 -10.94 14.21
C ALA A 115 5.01 -12.13 13.50
N TYR A 116 4.30 -13.26 13.41
CA TYR A 116 4.77 -14.48 12.76
C TYR A 116 4.81 -14.32 11.23
N GLN A 117 3.85 -13.59 10.68
CA GLN A 117 3.69 -13.42 9.24
C GLN A 117 2.94 -12.13 8.89
N LEU A 118 3.07 -11.71 7.62
CA LEU A 118 2.15 -10.78 6.97
C LEU A 118 1.23 -11.56 6.03
N ARG A 119 -0.05 -11.23 6.03
CA ARG A 119 -1.04 -11.84 5.14
C ARG A 119 -1.97 -10.82 4.53
N ALA A 120 -2.51 -11.14 3.36
CA ALA A 120 -3.58 -10.38 2.70
C ALA A 120 -4.48 -11.30 1.88
N TRP A 121 -5.59 -10.77 1.39
CA TRP A 121 -6.38 -11.33 0.32
C TRP A 121 -6.17 -10.52 -0.96
N SER A 122 -6.02 -11.22 -2.09
CA SER A 122 -5.92 -10.59 -3.40
C SER A 122 -6.85 -11.32 -4.37
N SER A 123 -7.92 -10.67 -4.79
CA SER A 123 -8.82 -11.21 -5.81
C SER A 123 -8.12 -11.27 -7.17
N ASP A 124 -8.50 -12.21 -8.02
CA ASP A 124 -7.85 -12.48 -9.30
C ASP A 124 -8.09 -11.38 -10.36
N ASP A 125 -9.14 -10.57 -10.19
CA ASP A 125 -9.38 -9.36 -10.98
C ASP A 125 -8.31 -8.28 -10.79
N LYS A 126 -7.54 -8.34 -9.71
CA LYS A 126 -6.39 -7.49 -9.43
C LYS A 126 -5.13 -7.99 -10.13
N ILE A 127 -5.16 -8.05 -11.46
CA ILE A 127 -4.09 -8.65 -12.28
C ILE A 127 -2.70 -8.07 -12.03
N GLU A 128 -2.60 -6.79 -11.65
CA GLU A 128 -1.31 -6.13 -11.34
C GLU A 128 -0.78 -6.50 -9.94
N ALA A 129 -1.64 -6.94 -9.03
CA ALA A 129 -1.25 -7.25 -7.66
C ALA A 129 -0.48 -8.58 -7.57
N ILE A 130 -0.85 -9.58 -8.35
CA ILE A 130 -0.23 -10.91 -8.29
C ILE A 130 1.27 -10.87 -8.63
N PRO A 131 1.73 -10.21 -9.73
CA PRO A 131 3.15 -10.04 -9.99
C PRO A 131 3.88 -9.28 -8.88
N MET A 132 3.24 -8.27 -8.27
CA MET A 132 3.78 -7.53 -7.15
C MET A 132 4.01 -8.44 -5.94
N TRP A 133 3.02 -9.23 -5.53
CA TRP A 133 3.14 -10.14 -4.39
C TRP A 133 4.27 -11.15 -4.59
N LYS A 134 4.36 -11.75 -5.79
CA LYS A 134 5.47 -12.67 -6.15
C LYS A 134 6.82 -11.99 -6.07
N ALA A 135 6.95 -10.76 -6.59
CA ALA A 135 8.21 -9.99 -6.57
C ALA A 135 8.64 -9.55 -5.17
N LEU A 136 7.73 -9.61 -4.17
CA LEU A 136 7.98 -9.34 -2.76
C LEU A 136 8.11 -10.61 -1.92
N ASP A 137 8.26 -11.79 -2.56
CA ASP A 137 8.43 -13.10 -1.95
C ASP A 137 7.23 -13.54 -1.07
N PHE A 138 6.01 -13.16 -1.45
CA PHE A 138 4.81 -13.72 -0.86
C PHE A 138 4.45 -15.06 -1.51
N GLY A 139 4.15 -16.06 -0.69
CA GLY A 139 3.48 -17.28 -1.10
C GLY A 139 2.02 -16.98 -1.48
N LEU A 140 1.52 -17.64 -2.51
CA LEU A 140 0.16 -17.50 -2.99
C LEU A 140 -0.59 -18.83 -2.83
N CYS A 141 -1.70 -18.81 -2.10
CA CYS A 141 -2.60 -19.95 -1.96
C CYS A 141 -3.92 -19.64 -2.71
N PRO A 142 -4.20 -20.30 -3.84
CA PRO A 142 -5.46 -20.11 -4.55
C PRO A 142 -6.64 -20.47 -3.66
N ALA A 143 -7.68 -19.68 -3.69
CA ALA A 143 -8.89 -19.92 -2.92
C ALA A 143 -10.11 -19.29 -3.61
N THR A 144 -11.28 -19.85 -3.28
CA THR A 144 -12.57 -19.25 -3.59
C THR A 144 -13.25 -18.87 -2.29
N VAL A 145 -13.70 -17.65 -2.19
CA VAL A 145 -14.43 -17.13 -1.02
C VAL A 145 -15.82 -16.67 -1.45
N TYR A 146 -16.75 -16.58 -0.51
CA TYR A 146 -18.15 -16.25 -0.77
C TYR A 146 -18.62 -15.04 0.06
N PRO A 147 -18.03 -13.84 -0.12
CA PRO A 147 -18.47 -12.66 0.61
C PRO A 147 -19.91 -12.34 0.22
N LYS A 148 -20.80 -12.28 1.24
CA LYS A 148 -22.24 -12.04 1.02
C LYS A 148 -22.90 -12.99 0.01
N GLY A 149 -22.39 -14.23 -0.09
CA GLY A 149 -22.90 -15.25 -1.02
C GLY A 149 -22.42 -15.10 -2.49
N GLN A 150 -21.59 -14.12 -2.78
CA GLN A 150 -20.98 -13.97 -4.12
C GLN A 150 -19.68 -14.76 -4.20
N GLU A 151 -19.53 -15.54 -5.28
CA GLU A 151 -18.31 -16.27 -5.53
C GLU A 151 -17.20 -15.32 -5.98
N VAL A 152 -16.06 -15.35 -5.28
CA VAL A 152 -14.88 -14.56 -5.61
C VAL A 152 -13.65 -15.46 -5.59
N HIS A 153 -12.96 -15.54 -6.72
CA HIS A 153 -11.70 -16.23 -6.86
C HIS A 153 -10.53 -15.31 -6.54
N GLY A 154 -9.46 -15.89 -6.02
CA GLY A 154 -8.27 -15.12 -5.70
C GLY A 154 -7.26 -15.92 -4.92
N TYR A 155 -6.45 -15.23 -4.14
CA TYR A 155 -5.33 -15.81 -3.41
C TYR A 155 -5.27 -15.27 -1.99
N PHE A 156 -5.10 -16.15 -1.02
CA PHE A 156 -4.46 -15.76 0.23
C PHE A 156 -2.97 -15.61 -0.05
N VAL A 157 -2.44 -14.43 0.20
CA VAL A 157 -1.01 -14.15 0.07
C VAL A 157 -0.39 -14.05 1.44
N VAL A 158 0.76 -14.69 1.65
CA VAL A 158 1.40 -14.78 2.95
C VAL A 158 2.91 -14.70 2.81
N LYS A 159 3.55 -14.00 3.75
CA LYS A 159 5.00 -13.96 3.94
C LYS A 159 5.32 -14.18 5.40
N THR A 160 6.13 -15.20 5.71
CA THR A 160 6.72 -15.37 7.05
C THR A 160 7.78 -14.29 7.30
N LEU A 161 7.87 -13.82 8.53
CA LEU A 161 8.73 -12.69 8.92
C LEU A 161 9.93 -13.17 9.75
#